data_3ca18253a96184031bb3eca60fcf5ca6
#
_entry.id   3ca18253a96184031bb3eca60fcf5ca6
#
_cell.length_a   1.000
_cell.length_b   1.000
_cell.length_c   1.000
_cell.angle_alpha   90.00
_cell.angle_beta   90.00
_cell.angle_gamma   90.00
#
_symmetry.space_group_name_H-M   'P 1'
#
loop_
_entity.id
_entity.type
_entity.pdbx_description
1 polymer ?
#
loop_
_entity_poly.entity_id
_entity_poly.type
_entity_poly.pdbx_seq_one_letter_code
_entity_poly.pdbx_strand_id
1 'polypeptide(L)'
;MSRGIKIGIAVVAIVAVLPIVAIGVLFVGISMSQDESSQIFRREISLANHGSLIIDGNERSRSEHGFSQRAGYRPPGSAEIEWFGDVSDGVEPQFYQAGPLVVVIDLPAAQLYVRTVERNWKNLALVFPNDLGPFPISFYAERNGLTMEEVSRINQLGGKRERKYPTAYIESFDPETRDLKCSYHVDNKSSWPLRLRLSEDGSHLALVEIGGSSP
;
A
#
# COMPACT_ATOMS: atom_id res chain seq x y z
N MET A 1 -26.25 44.05 -49.86
CA MET A 1 -25.00 43.99 -49.05
C MET A 1 -23.81 44.25 -49.97
N SER A 2 -23.03 45.29 -49.71
CA SER A 2 -21.87 45.65 -50.55
C SER A 2 -20.74 44.62 -50.39
N ARG A 3 -19.92 44.45 -51.44
CA ARG A 3 -18.76 43.53 -51.41
C ARG A 3 -17.81 43.81 -50.22
N GLY A 4 -17.68 45.05 -49.76
CA GLY A 4 -16.85 45.44 -48.62
C GLY A 4 -17.33 44.89 -47.29
N ILE A 5 -18.64 44.77 -47.05
CA ILE A 5 -19.21 44.22 -45.81
C ILE A 5 -18.95 42.70 -45.72
N LYS A 6 -19.01 41.99 -46.87
CA LYS A 6 -18.73 40.54 -46.88
C LYS A 6 -17.26 40.23 -46.55
N ILE A 7 -16.32 41.04 -47.06
CA ILE A 7 -14.89 40.89 -46.77
C ILE A 7 -14.60 41.23 -45.30
N GLY A 8 -15.22 42.27 -44.74
CA GLY A 8 -15.05 42.63 -43.35
C GLY A 8 -15.53 41.54 -42.37
N ILE A 9 -16.67 40.91 -42.66
CA ILE A 9 -17.21 39.80 -41.84
C ILE A 9 -16.31 38.57 -41.92
N ALA A 10 -15.77 38.26 -43.12
CA ALA A 10 -14.86 37.12 -43.27
C ALA A 10 -13.54 37.31 -42.52
N VAL A 11 -12.96 38.52 -42.56
CA VAL A 11 -11.74 38.85 -41.82
C VAL A 11 -11.95 38.77 -40.28
N VAL A 12 -13.06 39.30 -39.78
CA VAL A 12 -13.39 39.24 -38.35
C VAL A 12 -13.60 37.79 -37.91
N ALA A 13 -14.26 36.96 -38.73
CA ALA A 13 -14.45 35.54 -38.44
C ALA A 13 -13.11 34.79 -38.37
N ILE A 14 -12.19 35.03 -39.26
CA ILE A 14 -10.86 34.39 -39.27
C ILE A 14 -10.05 34.84 -38.07
N VAL A 15 -10.06 36.13 -37.73
CA VAL A 15 -9.33 36.66 -36.56
C VAL A 15 -9.88 36.12 -35.21
N ALA A 16 -11.20 35.87 -35.15
CA ALA A 16 -11.83 35.32 -33.95
C ALA A 16 -11.65 33.80 -33.81
N VAL A 17 -11.61 33.05 -34.91
CA VAL A 17 -11.52 31.58 -34.89
C VAL A 17 -10.07 31.10 -34.70
N LEU A 18 -9.09 31.80 -35.30
CA LEU A 18 -7.68 31.42 -35.20
C LEU A 18 -7.16 31.26 -33.74
N PRO A 19 -7.42 32.18 -32.80
CA PRO A 19 -6.98 32.00 -31.43
C PRO A 19 -7.69 30.85 -30.72
N ILE A 20 -8.96 30.57 -31.03
CA ILE A 20 -9.70 29.45 -30.44
C ILE A 20 -9.12 28.11 -30.91
N VAL A 21 -8.79 28.00 -32.19
CA VAL A 21 -8.13 26.80 -32.74
C VAL A 21 -6.71 26.66 -32.16
N ALA A 22 -5.95 27.75 -32.05
CA ALA A 22 -4.61 27.72 -31.46
C ALA A 22 -4.65 27.31 -30.01
N ILE A 23 -5.61 27.81 -29.21
CA ILE A 23 -5.80 27.36 -27.80
C ILE A 23 -6.23 25.90 -27.74
N GLY A 24 -7.13 25.46 -28.63
CA GLY A 24 -7.55 24.06 -28.71
C GLY A 24 -6.39 23.13 -29.05
N VAL A 25 -5.55 23.45 -30.00
CA VAL A 25 -4.35 22.67 -30.38
C VAL A 25 -3.32 22.68 -29.27
N LEU A 26 -3.13 23.82 -28.59
CA LEU A 26 -2.24 23.90 -27.40
C LEU A 26 -2.76 23.04 -26.24
N PHE A 27 -4.07 23.04 -25.99
CA PHE A 27 -4.68 22.21 -24.95
C PHE A 27 -4.58 20.72 -25.26
N VAL A 28 -4.83 20.32 -26.50
CA VAL A 28 -4.64 18.93 -26.95
C VAL A 28 -3.17 18.56 -26.91
N GLY A 29 -2.27 19.44 -27.36
CA GLY A 29 -0.82 19.23 -27.28
C GLY A 29 -0.32 19.07 -25.84
N ILE A 30 -0.82 19.89 -24.91
CA ILE A 30 -0.49 19.79 -23.48
C ILE A 30 -1.09 18.50 -22.88
N SER A 31 -2.33 18.14 -23.23
CA SER A 31 -2.93 16.88 -22.79
C SER A 31 -2.20 15.66 -23.32
N MET A 32 -1.79 15.69 -24.60
CA MET A 32 -1.01 14.58 -25.17
C MET A 32 0.42 14.52 -24.63
N SER A 33 1.06 15.67 -24.34
CA SER A 33 2.39 15.67 -23.71
C SER A 33 2.36 15.28 -22.25
N GLN A 34 1.20 15.35 -21.58
CA GLN A 34 1.05 14.83 -20.21
C GLN A 34 0.89 13.30 -20.16
N ASP A 35 0.40 12.67 -21.24
CA ASP A 35 0.28 11.21 -21.31
C ASP A 35 1.59 10.50 -21.70
N GLU A 36 2.56 11.18 -22.27
CA GLU A 36 3.77 10.56 -22.82
C GLU A 36 4.89 10.26 -21.80
N SER A 37 4.77 10.60 -20.53
CA SER A 37 5.90 10.45 -19.59
C SER A 37 5.65 9.61 -18.35
N SER A 38 4.59 8.85 -18.27
CA SER A 38 4.46 7.85 -17.21
C SER A 38 5.19 6.57 -17.62
N GLN A 39 6.52 6.56 -17.56
CA GLN A 39 7.25 5.30 -17.71
C GLN A 39 6.83 4.37 -16.55
N ILE A 40 6.03 3.37 -16.90
CA ILE A 40 5.73 2.26 -16.01
C ILE A 40 7.00 1.43 -15.95
N PHE A 41 7.66 1.41 -14.81
CA PHE A 41 8.75 0.47 -14.60
C PHE A 41 8.19 -0.83 -14.02
N ARG A 42 8.74 -1.94 -14.48
CA ARG A 42 8.49 -3.26 -13.90
C ARG A 42 9.79 -3.81 -13.34
N ARG A 43 9.77 -4.21 -12.08
CA ARG A 43 10.85 -4.93 -11.43
C ARG A 43 10.38 -6.34 -11.11
N GLU A 44 11.18 -7.31 -11.48
CA GLU A 44 10.96 -8.72 -11.15
C GLU A 44 12.07 -9.20 -10.23
N ILE A 45 11.71 -9.74 -9.08
CA ILE A 45 12.62 -10.26 -8.06
C ILE A 45 12.41 -11.77 -8.00
N SER A 46 13.44 -12.53 -8.33
CA SER A 46 13.42 -13.99 -8.23
C SER A 46 13.44 -14.44 -6.77
N LEU A 47 12.58 -15.38 -6.43
CA LEU A 47 12.38 -15.86 -5.06
C LEU A 47 12.99 -17.27 -4.87
N ALA A 48 13.31 -17.62 -3.61
CA ALA A 48 13.91 -18.90 -3.28
C ALA A 48 13.02 -20.12 -3.65
N ASN A 49 11.71 -19.93 -3.73
CA ASN A 49 10.76 -20.97 -4.14
C ASN A 49 10.58 -21.08 -5.66
N HIS A 50 11.49 -20.46 -6.45
CA HIS A 50 11.40 -20.38 -7.91
C HIS A 50 10.19 -19.60 -8.47
N GLY A 51 9.48 -18.87 -7.64
CA GLY A 51 8.51 -17.85 -8.06
C GLY A 51 9.17 -16.50 -8.26
N SER A 52 8.37 -15.47 -8.53
CA SER A 52 8.83 -14.09 -8.65
C SER A 52 7.90 -13.11 -7.97
N LEU A 53 8.46 -12.10 -7.31
CA LEU A 53 7.73 -10.91 -6.87
C LEU A 53 7.81 -9.89 -8.00
N ILE A 54 6.66 -9.38 -8.43
CA ILE A 54 6.54 -8.40 -9.50
C ILE A 54 6.12 -7.08 -8.87
N ILE A 55 6.86 -6.01 -9.16
CA ILE A 55 6.56 -4.66 -8.69
C ILE A 55 6.44 -3.76 -9.89
N ASP A 56 5.22 -3.22 -10.09
CA ASP A 56 4.92 -2.24 -11.11
C ASP A 56 4.77 -0.87 -10.47
N GLY A 57 5.51 0.11 -10.97
CA GLY A 57 5.45 1.48 -10.49
C GLY A 57 5.49 2.49 -11.62
N ASN A 58 5.11 3.72 -11.30
CA ASN A 58 5.15 4.84 -12.23
C ASN A 58 6.17 5.86 -11.71
N GLU A 59 7.14 6.28 -12.53
CA GLU A 59 8.15 7.28 -12.13
C GLU A 59 7.53 8.61 -11.67
N ARG A 60 6.36 8.97 -12.20
CA ARG A 60 5.62 10.17 -11.76
C ARG A 60 5.16 10.06 -10.30
N SER A 61 4.89 8.85 -9.83
CA SER A 61 4.52 8.63 -8.44
C SER A 61 5.68 8.89 -7.49
N ARG A 62 6.90 8.91 -7.92
CA ARG A 62 8.10 9.12 -7.10
C ARG A 62 8.27 10.53 -6.52
N SER A 63 7.61 11.55 -7.10
CA SER A 63 7.93 12.94 -6.78
C SER A 63 6.97 13.65 -5.82
N GLU A 64 5.77 13.13 -5.58
CA GLU A 64 4.76 13.98 -4.94
C GLU A 64 4.24 13.56 -3.57
N HIS A 65 4.18 12.30 -3.14
CA HIS A 65 3.59 11.96 -1.81
C HIS A 65 3.90 10.57 -1.23
N GLY A 66 5.04 9.96 -1.46
CA GLY A 66 5.37 8.64 -0.87
C GLY A 66 4.46 7.53 -1.43
N PHE A 67 4.74 7.07 -2.62
CA PHE A 67 3.83 6.23 -3.39
C PHE A 67 3.91 4.75 -3.07
N SER A 68 2.75 4.14 -3.15
CA SER A 68 2.57 2.73 -3.27
C SER A 68 2.84 2.27 -4.71
N GLN A 69 3.56 1.18 -4.84
CA GLN A 69 3.81 0.49 -6.10
C GLN A 69 2.93 -0.75 -6.11
N ARG A 70 2.27 -1.05 -7.24
CA ARG A 70 1.47 -2.26 -7.34
C ARG A 70 2.36 -3.50 -7.28
N ALA A 71 2.04 -4.44 -6.41
CA ALA A 71 2.81 -5.66 -6.22
C ALA A 71 1.99 -6.93 -6.50
N GLY A 72 2.65 -7.92 -7.08
CA GLY A 72 2.06 -9.21 -7.41
C GLY A 72 3.07 -10.34 -7.28
N TYR A 73 2.56 -11.54 -7.17
CA TYR A 73 3.34 -12.76 -7.10
C TYR A 73 3.10 -13.61 -8.34
N ARG A 74 4.18 -14.10 -8.94
CA ARG A 74 4.11 -15.13 -9.99
C ARG A 74 4.53 -16.46 -9.39
N PRO A 75 3.61 -17.44 -9.28
CA PRO A 75 3.95 -18.77 -8.77
C PRO A 75 4.97 -19.50 -9.66
N PRO A 76 5.74 -20.45 -9.12
CA PRO A 76 6.64 -21.27 -9.89
C PRO A 76 5.95 -21.96 -11.07
N GLY A 77 6.53 -21.82 -12.27
CA GLY A 77 5.99 -22.43 -13.49
C GLY A 77 4.72 -21.76 -14.05
N SER A 78 4.22 -20.68 -13.45
CA SER A 78 3.07 -19.92 -13.94
C SER A 78 3.51 -18.72 -14.78
N ALA A 79 2.75 -18.42 -15.83
CA ALA A 79 2.87 -17.17 -16.57
C ALA A 79 1.99 -16.06 -15.96
N GLU A 80 1.01 -16.42 -15.13
CA GLU A 80 0.04 -15.52 -14.53
C GLU A 80 0.61 -14.82 -13.29
N ILE A 81 0.30 -13.53 -13.14
CA ILE A 81 0.65 -12.72 -11.97
C ILE A 81 -0.58 -12.59 -11.09
N GLU A 82 -0.47 -13.04 -9.86
CA GLU A 82 -1.48 -12.85 -8.81
C GLU A 82 -1.21 -11.49 -8.12
N TRP A 83 -1.97 -10.46 -8.48
CA TRP A 83 -1.84 -9.13 -7.86
C TRP A 83 -2.44 -9.14 -6.46
N PHE A 84 -1.70 -8.64 -5.45
CA PHE A 84 -2.15 -8.69 -4.07
C PHE A 84 -2.35 -7.32 -3.40
N GLY A 85 -1.77 -6.26 -3.93
CA GLY A 85 -1.94 -4.91 -3.36
C GLY A 85 -0.84 -3.96 -3.76
N ASP A 86 -0.72 -2.89 -2.98
CA ASP A 86 0.29 -1.87 -3.16
C ASP A 86 1.32 -1.98 -2.04
N VAL A 87 2.60 -1.79 -2.37
CA VAL A 87 3.72 -1.76 -1.43
C VAL A 87 4.39 -0.39 -1.44
N SER A 88 5.02 -0.05 -0.33
CA SER A 88 5.69 1.24 -0.15
C SER A 88 6.87 1.41 -1.12
N ASP A 89 7.10 2.65 -1.57
CA ASP A 89 8.27 2.98 -2.37
C ASP A 89 9.55 3.05 -1.50
N GLY A 90 10.69 2.73 -2.09
CA GLY A 90 12.02 2.91 -1.50
C GLY A 90 12.51 1.80 -0.59
N VAL A 91 11.65 0.88 -0.14
CA VAL A 91 12.04 -0.28 0.65
C VAL A 91 11.55 -1.55 -0.04
N GLU A 92 12.46 -2.49 -0.25
CA GLU A 92 12.07 -3.77 -0.86
C GLU A 92 11.24 -4.60 0.12
N PRO A 93 10.04 -5.08 -0.30
CA PRO A 93 9.23 -5.95 0.52
C PRO A 93 9.98 -7.26 0.86
N GLN A 94 9.84 -7.72 2.07
CA GLN A 94 10.41 -8.99 2.51
C GLN A 94 9.48 -10.14 2.11
N PHE A 95 10.06 -11.20 1.57
CA PHE A 95 9.35 -12.38 1.12
C PHE A 95 9.71 -13.59 1.98
N TYR A 96 8.69 -14.35 2.37
CA TYR A 96 8.82 -15.58 3.14
C TYR A 96 7.93 -16.69 2.59
N GLN A 97 8.42 -17.92 2.66
CA GLN A 97 7.64 -19.14 2.45
C GLN A 97 7.43 -19.81 3.79
N ALA A 98 6.20 -19.85 4.29
CA ALA A 98 5.83 -20.47 5.56
C ALA A 98 4.93 -21.70 5.31
N GLY A 99 5.55 -22.85 5.01
CA GLY A 99 4.83 -24.02 4.54
C GLY A 99 4.11 -23.75 3.21
N PRO A 100 2.78 -23.93 3.14
CA PRO A 100 1.99 -23.64 1.95
C PRO A 100 1.73 -22.14 1.73
N LEU A 101 1.98 -21.30 2.74
CA LEU A 101 1.73 -19.87 2.70
C LEU A 101 2.87 -19.11 2.03
N VAL A 102 2.51 -18.06 1.29
CA VAL A 102 3.45 -17.02 0.85
C VAL A 102 3.14 -15.76 1.65
N VAL A 103 4.16 -15.21 2.29
CA VAL A 103 4.04 -13.99 3.11
C VAL A 103 4.95 -12.92 2.52
N VAL A 104 4.36 -11.76 2.22
CA VAL A 104 5.09 -10.57 1.78
C VAL A 104 4.88 -9.48 2.82
N ILE A 105 5.96 -8.90 3.32
CA ILE A 105 5.92 -7.88 4.37
C ILE A 105 6.39 -6.55 3.78
N ASP A 106 5.52 -5.57 3.85
CA ASP A 106 5.83 -4.17 3.59
C ASP A 106 6.12 -3.47 4.93
N LEU A 107 7.40 -3.35 5.26
CA LEU A 107 7.84 -2.81 6.55
C LEU A 107 7.38 -1.36 6.78
N PRO A 108 7.54 -0.42 5.83
CA PRO A 108 7.12 0.97 6.03
C PRO A 108 5.64 1.13 6.29
N ALA A 109 4.82 0.33 5.63
CA ALA A 109 3.36 0.36 5.79
C ALA A 109 2.86 -0.49 6.96
N ALA A 110 3.73 -1.27 7.61
CA ALA A 110 3.36 -2.28 8.62
C ALA A 110 2.27 -3.23 8.12
N GLN A 111 2.40 -3.70 6.90
CA GLN A 111 1.43 -4.55 6.22
C GLN A 111 2.01 -5.94 5.90
N LEU A 112 1.15 -6.95 6.02
CA LEU A 112 1.41 -8.30 5.57
C LEU A 112 0.43 -8.64 4.46
N TYR A 113 0.94 -9.13 3.35
CA TYR A 113 0.16 -9.76 2.30
C TYR A 113 0.38 -11.26 2.39
N VAL A 114 -0.67 -12.00 2.68
CA VAL A 114 -0.61 -13.44 2.89
C VAL A 114 -1.39 -14.15 1.80
N ARG A 115 -0.69 -14.98 1.02
CA ARG A 115 -1.36 -15.94 0.14
C ARG A 115 -1.73 -17.15 0.97
N THR A 116 -3.03 -17.30 1.20
CA THR A 116 -3.60 -18.36 2.04
C THR A 116 -3.48 -19.74 1.38
N VAL A 117 -3.78 -20.79 2.14
CA VAL A 117 -3.86 -22.16 1.63
C VAL A 117 -4.86 -22.29 0.47
N GLU A 118 -5.94 -21.54 0.49
CA GLU A 118 -6.94 -21.46 -0.58
C GLU A 118 -6.48 -20.66 -1.81
N ARG A 119 -5.23 -20.17 -1.80
CA ARG A 119 -4.62 -19.32 -2.83
C ARG A 119 -5.28 -17.94 -2.99
N ASN A 120 -5.98 -17.46 -1.98
CA ASN A 120 -6.49 -16.10 -1.90
C ASN A 120 -5.50 -15.20 -1.17
N TRP A 121 -5.41 -13.94 -1.58
CA TRP A 121 -4.58 -12.96 -0.90
C TRP A 121 -5.37 -12.25 0.21
N LYS A 122 -4.77 -12.19 1.39
CA LYS A 122 -5.21 -11.39 2.53
C LYS A 122 -4.24 -10.24 2.75
N ASN A 123 -4.78 -9.06 3.03
CA ASN A 123 -4.00 -7.91 3.46
C ASN A 123 -4.27 -7.66 4.95
N LEU A 124 -3.25 -7.82 5.78
CA LEU A 124 -3.29 -7.61 7.22
C LEU A 124 -2.45 -6.38 7.56
N ALA A 125 -3.08 -5.32 8.06
CA ALA A 125 -2.40 -4.06 8.39
C ALA A 125 -2.34 -3.88 9.90
N LEU A 126 -1.14 -3.80 10.48
CA LEU A 126 -0.95 -3.66 11.92
C LEU A 126 -1.19 -2.22 12.38
N VAL A 127 -2.45 -1.80 12.29
CA VAL A 127 -2.94 -0.48 12.68
C VAL A 127 -3.88 -0.63 13.87
N PHE A 128 -3.64 0.12 14.94
CA PHE A 128 -4.41 0.06 16.17
C PHE A 128 -5.19 1.35 16.43
N PRO A 129 -6.29 1.29 17.22
CA PRO A 129 -7.06 2.48 17.53
C PRO A 129 -6.19 3.55 18.18
N ASN A 130 -6.39 4.81 17.80
CA ASN A 130 -5.94 5.96 18.55
C ASN A 130 -7.17 6.71 19.09
N ASP A 131 -6.98 7.56 20.12
CA ASP A 131 -8.07 8.28 20.74
C ASP A 131 -8.79 9.29 19.81
N LEU A 132 -8.22 9.54 18.64
CA LEU A 132 -8.75 10.43 17.61
C LEU A 132 -9.36 9.67 16.42
N GLY A 133 -9.31 8.34 16.43
CA GLY A 133 -9.81 7.54 15.31
C GLY A 133 -11.34 7.42 15.30
N PRO A 134 -12.00 7.71 14.17
CA PRO A 134 -13.46 7.62 14.07
C PRO A 134 -13.99 6.19 13.96
N PHE A 135 -13.09 5.19 13.88
CA PHE A 135 -13.49 3.82 13.57
C PHE A 135 -13.69 2.97 14.84
N PRO A 136 -14.66 2.05 14.84
CA PRO A 136 -14.88 1.12 15.95
C PRO A 136 -13.75 0.07 16.03
N ILE A 137 -13.59 -0.57 17.20
CA ILE A 137 -12.59 -1.63 17.43
C ILE A 137 -12.74 -2.77 16.41
N SER A 138 -13.94 -3.10 16.00
CA SER A 138 -14.20 -4.13 14.99
C SER A 138 -13.51 -3.85 13.64
N PHE A 139 -13.43 -2.60 13.23
CA PHE A 139 -12.72 -2.20 12.01
C PHE A 139 -11.21 -2.53 12.11
N TYR A 140 -10.61 -2.24 13.26
CA TYR A 140 -9.18 -2.55 13.47
C TYR A 140 -8.95 -4.05 13.61
N ALA A 141 -9.87 -4.76 14.27
CA ALA A 141 -9.81 -6.22 14.40
C ALA A 141 -9.81 -6.89 13.01
N GLU A 142 -10.71 -6.51 12.13
CA GLU A 142 -10.78 -7.00 10.75
C GLU A 142 -9.50 -6.70 9.96
N ARG A 143 -9.03 -5.46 10.00
CA ARG A 143 -7.81 -5.06 9.27
C ARG A 143 -6.55 -5.74 9.76
N ASN A 144 -6.43 -5.95 11.06
CA ASN A 144 -5.28 -6.62 11.65
C ASN A 144 -5.38 -8.16 11.55
N GLY A 145 -6.54 -8.68 11.26
CA GLY A 145 -6.81 -10.11 11.36
C GLY A 145 -6.74 -10.63 12.80
N LEU A 146 -7.02 -9.77 13.80
CA LEU A 146 -7.06 -10.09 15.23
C LEU A 146 -8.50 -10.11 15.72
N THR A 147 -8.73 -10.69 16.89
CA THR A 147 -10.02 -10.56 17.57
C THR A 147 -10.19 -9.17 18.19
N MET A 148 -11.44 -8.74 18.42
CA MET A 148 -11.71 -7.46 19.11
C MET A 148 -11.11 -7.42 20.52
N GLU A 149 -11.06 -8.56 21.23
CA GLU A 149 -10.46 -8.66 22.55
C GLU A 149 -8.94 -8.42 22.50
N GLU A 150 -8.24 -9.03 21.52
CA GLU A 150 -6.80 -8.85 21.35
C GLU A 150 -6.46 -7.41 20.98
N VAL A 151 -7.21 -6.79 20.05
CA VAL A 151 -7.05 -5.38 19.74
C VAL A 151 -7.30 -4.51 20.97
N SER A 152 -8.32 -4.80 21.77
CA SER A 152 -8.59 -4.08 23.01
C SER A 152 -7.45 -4.21 24.03
N ARG A 153 -6.87 -5.40 24.17
CA ARG A 153 -5.71 -5.63 25.06
C ARG A 153 -4.50 -4.81 24.62
N ILE A 154 -4.17 -4.83 23.33
CA ILE A 154 -3.07 -4.01 22.78
C ILE A 154 -3.37 -2.53 22.98
N ASN A 155 -4.61 -2.12 22.75
CA ASN A 155 -5.05 -0.74 22.90
C ASN A 155 -4.91 -0.23 24.35
N GLN A 156 -5.05 -1.08 25.35
CA GLN A 156 -4.91 -0.71 26.77
C GLN A 156 -3.45 -0.41 27.17
N LEU A 157 -2.45 -0.88 26.43
CA LEU A 157 -1.03 -0.65 26.73
C LEU A 157 -0.69 0.85 26.76
N GLY A 158 -1.33 1.64 25.95
CA GLY A 158 -1.11 3.08 25.86
C GLY A 158 -1.72 3.91 26.97
N GLY A 159 -2.60 3.31 27.79
CA GLY A 159 -3.33 4.07 28.81
C GLY A 159 -4.18 5.19 28.20
N LYS A 160 -4.33 6.29 28.94
CA LYS A 160 -5.07 7.51 28.49
C LYS A 160 -4.19 8.50 27.73
N ARG A 161 -3.01 8.11 27.26
CA ARG A 161 -2.08 9.02 26.55
C ARG A 161 -2.52 9.20 25.11
N GLU A 162 -2.41 10.42 24.60
CA GLU A 162 -2.58 10.71 23.19
C GLU A 162 -1.55 9.89 22.39
N ARG A 163 -2.06 9.07 21.48
CA ARG A 163 -1.23 8.18 20.64
C ARG A 163 -0.96 8.90 19.33
N LYS A 164 0.28 9.26 19.15
CA LYS A 164 0.73 9.92 17.92
C LYS A 164 0.85 8.95 16.74
N TYR A 165 1.11 7.66 17.02
CA TYR A 165 1.36 6.66 15.98
C TYR A 165 0.57 5.36 16.28
N PRO A 166 -0.51 5.10 15.54
CA PRO A 166 -1.36 3.93 15.78
C PRO A 166 -0.85 2.65 15.14
N THR A 167 0.40 2.63 14.64
CA THR A 167 0.93 1.52 13.85
C THR A 167 1.99 0.77 14.65
N ALA A 168 1.94 -0.57 14.64
CA ALA A 168 3.04 -1.38 15.14
C ALA A 168 4.14 -1.50 14.07
N TYR A 169 5.40 -1.46 14.50
CA TYR A 169 6.53 -1.72 13.62
C TYR A 169 6.82 -3.20 13.58
N ILE A 170 6.91 -3.77 12.38
CA ILE A 170 7.30 -5.16 12.17
C ILE A 170 8.83 -5.25 12.26
N GLU A 171 9.32 -6.10 13.16
CA GLU A 171 10.75 -6.31 13.36
C GLU A 171 11.26 -7.54 12.60
N SER A 172 10.51 -8.64 12.68
CA SER A 172 10.87 -9.89 12.01
C SER A 172 9.68 -10.84 11.89
N PHE A 173 9.79 -11.75 10.92
CA PHE A 173 8.87 -12.88 10.76
C PHE A 173 9.68 -14.18 10.74
N ASP A 174 9.26 -15.15 11.52
CA ASP A 174 9.80 -16.50 11.52
C ASP A 174 8.89 -17.43 10.71
N PRO A 175 9.32 -17.91 9.55
CA PRO A 175 8.49 -18.74 8.70
C PRO A 175 8.23 -20.16 9.25
N GLU A 176 9.07 -20.65 10.18
CA GLU A 176 8.90 -21.98 10.77
C GLU A 176 7.80 -21.98 11.81
N THR A 177 7.83 -21.02 12.73
CA THR A 177 6.82 -20.87 13.79
C THR A 177 5.63 -20.01 13.38
N ARG A 178 5.76 -19.26 12.26
CA ARG A 178 4.83 -18.23 11.78
C ARG A 178 4.66 -17.07 12.78
N ASP A 179 5.66 -16.86 13.63
CA ASP A 179 5.65 -15.79 14.59
C ASP A 179 6.13 -14.48 13.97
N LEU A 180 5.35 -13.43 14.18
CA LEU A 180 5.64 -12.06 13.81
C LEU A 180 6.03 -11.29 15.06
N LYS A 181 7.25 -10.77 15.12
CA LYS A 181 7.71 -9.88 16.18
C LYS A 181 7.48 -8.44 15.75
N CYS A 182 6.83 -7.69 16.62
CA CYS A 182 6.49 -6.29 16.39
C CYS A 182 6.80 -5.47 17.63
N SER A 183 7.00 -4.17 17.46
CA SER A 183 7.00 -3.21 18.56
C SER A 183 5.86 -2.20 18.36
N TYR A 184 5.03 -2.06 19.36
CA TYR A 184 3.95 -1.10 19.40
C TYR A 184 4.37 0.14 20.19
N HIS A 185 4.43 1.29 19.50
CA HIS A 185 4.87 2.55 20.08
C HIS A 185 3.65 3.41 20.42
N VAL A 186 3.53 3.79 21.68
CA VAL A 186 2.49 4.69 22.16
C VAL A 186 2.96 6.15 22.12
N ASP A 187 4.23 6.36 22.43
CA ASP A 187 4.90 7.65 22.36
C ASP A 187 6.38 7.46 21.95
N ASN A 188 7.14 8.56 21.87
CA ASN A 188 8.56 8.50 21.48
C ASN A 188 9.47 7.82 22.52
N LYS A 189 8.95 7.40 23.69
CA LYS A 189 9.74 6.88 24.80
C LYS A 189 9.33 5.48 25.23
N SER A 190 8.14 5.03 24.85
CA SER A 190 7.58 3.77 25.34
C SER A 190 7.19 2.87 24.18
N SER A 191 7.77 1.70 24.13
CA SER A 191 7.41 0.65 23.17
C SER A 191 7.09 -0.64 23.91
N TRP A 192 6.15 -1.39 23.37
CA TRP A 192 5.78 -2.72 23.86
C TRP A 192 6.08 -3.75 22.78
N PRO A 193 6.95 -4.71 23.04
CA PRO A 193 7.13 -5.83 22.12
C PRO A 193 5.86 -6.68 22.10
N LEU A 194 5.41 -6.97 20.90
CA LEU A 194 4.29 -7.84 20.60
C LEU A 194 4.78 -9.05 19.83
N ARG A 195 4.28 -10.23 20.17
CA ARG A 195 4.44 -11.42 19.36
C ARG A 195 3.07 -11.86 18.89
N LEU A 196 2.88 -11.83 17.57
CA LEU A 196 1.69 -12.29 16.88
C LEU A 196 2.03 -13.59 16.15
N ARG A 197 1.06 -14.46 15.96
CA ARG A 197 1.23 -15.70 15.19
C ARG A 197 0.24 -15.74 14.04
N LEU A 198 0.75 -15.98 12.84
CA LEU A 198 -0.09 -16.21 11.67
C LEU A 198 -0.71 -17.62 11.75
N SER A 199 -2.02 -17.71 11.53
CA SER A 199 -2.75 -18.98 11.49
C SER A 199 -2.21 -19.93 10.41
N GLU A 200 -2.52 -21.22 10.53
CA GLU A 200 -2.05 -22.25 9.58
C GLU A 200 -2.60 -22.06 8.18
N ASP A 201 -3.80 -21.54 8.06
CA ASP A 201 -4.46 -21.22 6.80
C ASP A 201 -4.08 -19.85 6.23
N GLY A 202 -3.37 -19.02 7.02
CA GLY A 202 -2.95 -17.68 6.64
C GLY A 202 -4.07 -16.62 6.71
N SER A 203 -5.22 -16.93 7.31
CA SER A 203 -6.39 -16.05 7.27
C SER A 203 -6.41 -14.98 8.37
N HIS A 204 -5.72 -15.20 9.49
CA HIS A 204 -5.75 -14.30 10.64
C HIS A 204 -4.44 -14.36 11.46
N LEU A 205 -4.28 -13.39 12.34
CA LEU A 205 -3.24 -13.34 13.35
C LEU A 205 -3.84 -13.65 14.72
N ALA A 206 -3.03 -14.18 15.63
CA ALA A 206 -3.36 -14.36 17.04
C ALA A 206 -2.31 -13.67 17.89
N LEU A 207 -2.73 -12.99 18.96
CA LEU A 207 -1.82 -12.39 19.94
C LEU A 207 -1.25 -13.47 20.85
N VAL A 208 0.05 -13.76 20.70
CA VAL A 208 0.74 -14.77 21.51
C VAL A 208 1.25 -14.17 22.82
N GLU A 209 1.88 -12.99 22.74
CA GLU A 209 2.54 -12.38 23.89
C GLU A 209 2.57 -10.85 23.78
N ILE A 210 2.46 -10.20 24.93
CA ILE A 210 2.76 -8.79 25.12
C ILE A 210 3.91 -8.72 26.12
N GLY A 211 5.07 -8.24 25.68
CA GLY A 211 6.21 -8.03 26.57
C GLY A 211 6.03 -6.84 27.51
N GLY A 212 6.89 -6.74 28.51
CA GLY A 212 6.96 -5.55 29.37
C GLY A 212 7.41 -4.33 28.58
N SER A 213 6.96 -3.12 28.98
CA SER A 213 7.41 -1.88 28.33
C SER A 213 8.93 -1.75 28.43
N SER A 214 9.57 -1.50 27.31
CA SER A 214 10.96 -1.00 27.29
C SER A 214 10.92 0.53 27.47
N PRO A 215 11.75 1.08 28.36
CA PRO A 215 11.85 2.52 28.58
C PRO A 215 12.50 3.21 27.39
#